data_c6ce8d83fb68aa0c67aba7ce59e8ea22
#
_entry.id   c6ce8d83fb68aa0c67aba7ce59e8ea22
#
_cell.length_a   1.000
_cell.length_b   1.000
_cell.length_c   1.000
_cell.angle_alpha   90.00
_cell.angle_beta   90.00
_cell.angle_gamma   90.00
#
_symmetry.space_group_name_H-M   'P 1'
#
loop_
_entity.id
_entity.type
_entity.pdbx_description
1 polymer ?
#
loop_
_entity_poly.entity_id
_entity_poly.type
_entity_poly.pdbx_seq_one_letter_code
_entity_poly.pdbx_strand_id
1 'polypeptide(L)'
;MRRQPTTQQITWFLDLNRNNQLDLEPPYQRKSVWSVKDKKFFLDTIFRNYPAPPIFIHRSVDDQGYTKYHVVDGKQRLETILDFFENKIAIAQDFGDTNLNGKKFQQLTPEYKRKFWDYTLVVDFIDSIDGKNIEEVFDRVNRNARNLLPQELRHARYNGWFINFTEKESDKDFWWNFKISTRGRDKRMKNVQFVSELLMIIIENNIIGFDQDHIDSIYAKYDDEEELNESGEFSTEEFATRLNDIKTFLLGMEAHNSSVTNYAAGSNNNFYTLWAYIQLNNPTDIGQTAVRYAEFMEKVKKVKELQAEATPVEESVLVYFSNSTGAVTDFTQRNNRLIALTQSL
;
A
#
# COMPACT_ATOMS: atom_id res chain seq x y z
N MET A 1 -34.45 -3.50 11.57
CA MET A 1 -33.78 -3.61 10.26
C MET A 1 -33.95 -5.02 9.72
N ARG A 2 -34.53 -5.19 8.55
CA ARG A 2 -34.65 -6.47 7.86
C ARG A 2 -33.66 -6.50 6.70
N ARG A 3 -32.92 -7.60 6.55
CA ARG A 3 -31.99 -7.84 5.45
C ARG A 3 -32.57 -8.89 4.49
N GLN A 4 -32.35 -8.68 3.19
CA GLN A 4 -32.77 -9.61 2.15
C GLN A 4 -31.62 -9.82 1.16
N PRO A 5 -30.68 -10.75 1.45
CA PRO A 5 -29.63 -11.09 0.52
C PRO A 5 -30.21 -11.81 -0.71
N THR A 6 -29.77 -11.39 -1.88
CA THR A 6 -30.14 -11.95 -3.17
C THR A 6 -28.97 -11.84 -4.14
N THR A 7 -29.14 -12.32 -5.35
CA THR A 7 -28.15 -12.16 -6.42
C THR A 7 -28.78 -11.45 -7.59
N GLN A 8 -28.02 -10.53 -8.23
CA GLN A 8 -28.44 -9.77 -9.39
C GLN A 8 -27.37 -9.79 -10.47
N GLN A 9 -27.78 -9.93 -11.72
CA GLN A 9 -26.89 -9.81 -12.87
C GLN A 9 -26.55 -8.34 -13.16
N ILE A 10 -25.46 -8.09 -13.85
CA ILE A 10 -25.07 -6.72 -14.27
C ILE A 10 -26.20 -6.04 -15.04
N THR A 11 -26.92 -6.75 -15.88
CA THR A 11 -28.07 -6.22 -16.65
C THR A 11 -29.10 -5.52 -15.76
N TRP A 12 -29.37 -6.05 -14.59
CA TRP A 12 -30.32 -5.44 -13.66
C TRP A 12 -29.89 -4.04 -13.21
N PHE A 13 -28.59 -3.86 -12.91
CA PHE A 13 -28.07 -2.54 -12.54
C PHE A 13 -28.06 -1.56 -13.70
N LEU A 14 -27.79 -2.05 -14.92
CA LEU A 14 -27.85 -1.23 -16.13
C LEU A 14 -29.29 -0.74 -16.39
N ASP A 15 -30.27 -1.59 -16.16
CA ASP A 15 -31.68 -1.22 -16.33
C ASP A 15 -32.15 -0.23 -15.26
N LEU A 16 -31.75 -0.41 -14.00
CA LEU A 16 -32.02 0.58 -12.96
C LEU A 16 -31.39 1.95 -13.28
N ASN A 17 -30.17 1.96 -13.80
CA ASN A 17 -29.51 3.20 -14.19
C ASN A 17 -30.23 3.89 -15.37
N ARG A 18 -30.62 3.14 -16.39
CA ARG A 18 -31.38 3.66 -17.55
C ARG A 18 -32.74 4.27 -17.14
N ASN A 19 -33.37 3.67 -16.13
CA ASN A 19 -34.66 4.10 -15.62
C ASN A 19 -34.57 5.19 -14.55
N ASN A 20 -33.38 5.72 -14.28
CA ASN A 20 -33.10 6.68 -13.20
C ASN A 20 -33.53 6.19 -11.80
N GLN A 21 -33.55 4.89 -11.59
CA GLN A 21 -33.89 4.26 -10.32
C GLN A 21 -32.68 3.99 -9.43
N LEU A 22 -31.45 3.99 -9.98
CA LEU A 22 -30.21 3.78 -9.26
C LEU A 22 -29.66 5.12 -8.78
N ASP A 23 -29.48 5.26 -7.46
CA ASP A 23 -28.85 6.42 -6.83
C ASP A 23 -27.46 6.03 -6.29
N LEU A 24 -26.42 6.51 -6.96
CA LEU A 24 -25.02 6.30 -6.60
C LEU A 24 -24.48 7.40 -5.67
N GLU A 25 -25.23 8.50 -5.49
CA GLU A 25 -24.79 9.68 -4.74
C GLU A 25 -25.74 10.09 -3.62
N PRO A 26 -26.23 9.14 -2.78
CA PRO A 26 -27.02 9.56 -1.65
C PRO A 26 -26.18 10.46 -0.70
N PRO A 27 -26.81 11.34 0.10
CA PRO A 27 -26.12 12.39 0.87
C PRO A 27 -25.00 11.93 1.79
N TYR A 28 -24.99 10.65 2.19
CA TYR A 28 -23.99 10.03 3.05
C TYR A 28 -22.81 9.40 2.31
N GLN A 29 -22.80 9.39 0.97
CA GLN A 29 -21.74 8.77 0.17
C GLN A 29 -20.51 9.67 0.02
N ARG A 30 -19.32 9.05 0.03
CA ARG A 30 -18.06 9.72 -0.26
C ARG A 30 -17.82 9.81 -1.77
N LYS A 31 -16.96 10.75 -2.20
CA LYS A 31 -16.50 10.81 -3.60
C LYS A 31 -15.79 9.53 -4.00
N SER A 32 -15.88 9.18 -5.29
CA SER A 32 -15.17 8.03 -5.87
C SER A 32 -13.67 8.13 -5.61
N VAL A 33 -13.06 7.03 -5.15
CA VAL A 33 -11.63 6.96 -4.76
C VAL A 33 -10.86 5.93 -5.58
N TRP A 34 -11.54 5.07 -6.37
CA TRP A 34 -10.86 4.06 -7.17
C TRP A 34 -10.05 4.69 -8.30
N SER A 35 -8.78 4.32 -8.37
CA SER A 35 -7.92 4.62 -9.52
C SER A 35 -8.36 3.86 -10.76
N VAL A 36 -7.84 4.24 -11.92
CA VAL A 36 -8.06 3.49 -13.17
C VAL A 36 -7.55 2.04 -13.05
N LYS A 37 -6.49 1.82 -12.27
CA LYS A 37 -5.92 0.48 -11.99
C LYS A 37 -6.92 -0.38 -11.21
N ASP A 38 -7.55 0.18 -10.15
CA ASP A 38 -8.55 -0.53 -9.37
C ASP A 38 -9.78 -0.91 -10.21
N LYS A 39 -10.23 0.02 -11.06
CA LYS A 39 -11.34 -0.24 -12.00
C LYS A 39 -11.00 -1.37 -12.98
N LYS A 40 -9.79 -1.38 -13.55
CA LYS A 40 -9.33 -2.45 -14.43
C LYS A 40 -9.21 -3.79 -13.71
N PHE A 41 -8.74 -3.80 -12.48
CA PHE A 41 -8.67 -5.00 -11.65
C PHE A 41 -10.06 -5.58 -11.36
N PHE A 42 -11.05 -4.72 -11.16
CA PHE A 42 -12.42 -5.19 -10.98
C PHE A 42 -13.03 -5.74 -12.29
N LEU A 43 -12.70 -5.17 -13.46
CA LEU A 43 -13.05 -5.76 -14.75
C LEU A 43 -12.40 -7.13 -14.95
N ASP A 44 -11.16 -7.33 -14.52
CA ASP A 44 -10.48 -8.63 -14.50
C ASP A 44 -11.28 -9.64 -13.65
N THR A 45 -11.72 -9.24 -12.46
CA THR A 45 -12.59 -10.05 -11.59
C THR A 45 -13.86 -10.50 -12.29
N ILE A 46 -14.54 -9.58 -13.01
CA ILE A 46 -15.77 -9.88 -13.76
C ILE A 46 -15.50 -10.89 -14.87
N PHE A 47 -14.49 -10.65 -15.74
CA PHE A 47 -14.25 -11.51 -16.90
C PHE A 47 -13.66 -12.87 -16.54
N ARG A 48 -13.00 -13.00 -15.38
CA ARG A 48 -12.58 -14.29 -14.81
C ARG A 48 -13.67 -14.98 -14.01
N ASN A 49 -14.83 -14.33 -13.84
CA ASN A 49 -15.95 -14.81 -13.03
C ASN A 49 -15.56 -15.11 -11.57
N TYR A 50 -14.68 -14.29 -11.00
CA TYR A 50 -14.31 -14.38 -9.58
C TYR A 50 -15.36 -13.71 -8.70
N PRO A 51 -15.51 -14.14 -7.43
CA PRO A 51 -16.49 -13.54 -6.52
C PRO A 51 -16.09 -12.09 -6.19
N ALA A 52 -17.09 -11.20 -6.13
CA ALA A 52 -16.95 -9.83 -5.66
C ALA A 52 -17.66 -9.63 -4.33
N PRO A 53 -17.23 -8.67 -3.49
CA PRO A 53 -17.93 -8.31 -2.27
C PRO A 53 -19.38 -7.88 -2.54
N PRO A 54 -20.32 -8.10 -1.60
CA PRO A 54 -21.73 -7.74 -1.77
C PRO A 54 -21.94 -6.25 -2.01
N ILE A 55 -22.97 -5.91 -2.78
CA ILE A 55 -23.49 -4.54 -2.91
C ILE A 55 -24.59 -4.35 -1.85
N PHE A 56 -24.52 -3.29 -1.06
CA PHE A 56 -25.56 -2.95 -0.08
C PHE A 56 -26.45 -1.83 -0.63
N ILE A 57 -27.76 -2.06 -0.65
CA ILE A 57 -28.74 -1.15 -1.25
C ILE A 57 -29.87 -0.88 -0.27
N HIS A 58 -30.15 0.39 -0.03
CA HIS A 58 -31.40 0.82 0.61
C HIS A 58 -32.48 1.09 -0.45
N ARG A 59 -33.65 0.49 -0.29
CA ARG A 59 -34.78 0.68 -1.18
C ARG A 59 -35.77 1.65 -0.55
N SER A 60 -36.12 2.71 -1.26
CA SER A 60 -37.23 3.59 -0.90
C SER A 60 -38.35 3.51 -1.94
N VAL A 61 -39.56 3.73 -1.51
CA VAL A 61 -40.75 3.82 -2.37
C VAL A 61 -41.44 5.11 -2.02
N ASP A 62 -41.72 5.94 -3.01
CA ASP A 62 -42.45 7.21 -2.83
C ASP A 62 -43.98 6.99 -2.77
N ASP A 63 -44.72 8.06 -2.48
CA ASP A 63 -46.18 8.05 -2.36
C ASP A 63 -46.92 7.68 -3.67
N GLN A 64 -46.20 7.71 -4.81
CA GLN A 64 -46.73 7.31 -6.12
C GLN A 64 -46.36 5.87 -6.48
N GLY A 65 -45.64 5.16 -5.58
CA GLY A 65 -45.20 3.78 -5.81
C GLY A 65 -43.88 3.69 -6.62
N TYR A 66 -43.19 4.78 -6.88
CA TYR A 66 -41.89 4.77 -7.59
C TYR A 66 -40.82 4.27 -6.64
N THR A 67 -40.09 3.25 -7.09
CA THR A 67 -38.98 2.66 -6.30
C THR A 67 -37.67 3.27 -6.69
N LYS A 68 -36.86 3.67 -5.69
CA LYS A 68 -35.48 4.14 -5.85
C LYS A 68 -34.54 3.28 -5.03
N TYR A 69 -33.37 2.99 -5.58
CA TYR A 69 -32.33 2.11 -5.03
C TYR A 69 -31.11 2.96 -4.70
N HIS A 70 -30.91 3.25 -3.42
CA HIS A 70 -29.80 4.07 -2.91
C HIS A 70 -28.64 3.14 -2.54
N VAL A 71 -27.50 3.32 -3.17
CA VAL A 71 -26.33 2.48 -2.92
C VAL A 71 -25.66 2.87 -1.60
N VAL A 72 -25.65 1.98 -0.63
CA VAL A 72 -25.02 2.15 0.68
C VAL A 72 -23.53 1.76 0.61
N ASP A 73 -23.20 0.61 0.01
CA ASP A 73 -21.82 0.21 -0.33
C ASP A 73 -21.79 -0.49 -1.69
N GLY A 74 -20.65 -0.36 -2.37
CA GLY A 74 -20.44 -0.90 -3.72
C GLY A 74 -20.51 0.15 -4.83
N LYS A 75 -20.58 1.44 -4.49
CA LYS A 75 -20.59 2.55 -5.45
C LYS A 75 -19.48 2.42 -6.50
N GLN A 76 -18.23 2.22 -6.08
CA GLN A 76 -17.07 2.11 -6.98
C GLN A 76 -17.20 0.96 -7.98
N ARG A 77 -17.74 -0.17 -7.53
CA ARG A 77 -18.00 -1.34 -8.37
C ARG A 77 -19.07 -1.04 -9.42
N LEU A 78 -20.17 -0.42 -9.01
CA LEU A 78 -21.25 -0.05 -9.93
C LEU A 78 -20.82 1.05 -10.91
N GLU A 79 -20.10 2.08 -10.46
CA GLU A 79 -19.52 3.08 -11.34
C GLU A 79 -18.57 2.47 -12.37
N THR A 80 -17.75 1.48 -11.97
CA THR A 80 -16.84 0.77 -12.89
C THR A 80 -17.62 0.01 -13.96
N ILE A 81 -18.70 -0.67 -13.59
CA ILE A 81 -19.59 -1.39 -14.52
C ILE A 81 -20.19 -0.41 -15.52
N LEU A 82 -20.72 0.74 -15.05
CA LEU A 82 -21.32 1.76 -15.89
C LEU A 82 -20.28 2.40 -16.82
N ASP A 83 -19.13 2.80 -16.29
CA ASP A 83 -18.04 3.39 -17.06
C ASP A 83 -17.52 2.46 -18.16
N PHE A 84 -17.45 1.17 -17.88
CA PHE A 84 -17.06 0.18 -18.88
C PHE A 84 -18.15 0.00 -19.96
N PHE A 85 -19.40 -0.14 -19.56
CA PHE A 85 -20.51 -0.27 -20.47
C PHE A 85 -20.66 0.96 -21.40
N GLU A 86 -20.39 2.15 -20.88
CA GLU A 86 -20.37 3.42 -21.61
C GLU A 86 -19.09 3.67 -22.41
N ASN A 87 -18.14 2.72 -22.42
CA ASN A 87 -16.85 2.83 -23.10
C ASN A 87 -15.89 3.91 -22.57
N LYS A 88 -16.08 4.35 -21.34
CA LYS A 88 -15.19 5.33 -20.68
C LYS A 88 -13.86 4.71 -20.27
N ILE A 89 -13.86 3.44 -19.88
CA ILE A 89 -12.67 2.66 -19.50
C ILE A 89 -12.51 1.42 -20.38
N ALA A 90 -11.29 0.87 -20.40
CA ALA A 90 -10.94 -0.35 -21.13
C ALA A 90 -10.39 -1.40 -20.17
N ILE A 91 -10.47 -2.67 -20.55
CA ILE A 91 -9.80 -3.80 -19.89
C ILE A 91 -8.28 -3.55 -19.90
N ALA A 92 -7.55 -4.13 -18.94
CA ALA A 92 -6.10 -4.03 -18.88
C ALA A 92 -5.45 -4.57 -20.18
N GLN A 93 -4.32 -3.99 -20.59
CA GLN A 93 -3.58 -4.42 -21.78
C GLN A 93 -2.96 -5.81 -21.59
N ASP A 94 -2.64 -6.14 -20.36
CA ASP A 94 -1.97 -7.34 -19.86
C ASP A 94 -2.93 -8.34 -19.21
N PHE A 95 -4.22 -8.32 -19.60
CA PHE A 95 -5.24 -9.23 -19.04
C PHE A 95 -4.91 -10.71 -19.29
N GLY A 96 -4.14 -11.01 -20.34
CA GLY A 96 -3.73 -12.39 -20.68
C GLY A 96 -4.67 -13.10 -21.68
N ASP A 97 -5.73 -12.43 -22.17
CA ASP A 97 -6.57 -12.92 -23.28
C ASP A 97 -6.57 -11.86 -24.38
N THR A 98 -6.04 -12.22 -25.56
CA THR A 98 -5.94 -11.33 -26.72
C THR A 98 -7.30 -10.80 -27.20
N ASN A 99 -8.39 -11.50 -26.89
CA ASN A 99 -9.75 -11.06 -27.20
C ASN A 99 -10.26 -9.98 -26.24
N LEU A 100 -9.59 -9.79 -25.11
CA LEU A 100 -9.98 -8.84 -24.04
C LEU A 100 -8.94 -7.73 -23.85
N ASN A 101 -7.65 -7.98 -24.11
CA ASN A 101 -6.56 -7.04 -23.89
C ASN A 101 -6.86 -5.65 -24.45
N GLY A 102 -6.93 -4.65 -23.59
CA GLY A 102 -7.12 -3.25 -23.95
C GLY A 102 -8.46 -2.88 -24.57
N LYS A 103 -9.40 -3.81 -24.66
CA LYS A 103 -10.69 -3.56 -25.34
C LYS A 103 -11.67 -2.83 -24.43
N LYS A 104 -12.46 -1.96 -25.06
CA LYS A 104 -13.64 -1.34 -24.50
C LYS A 104 -14.87 -2.23 -24.76
N PHE A 105 -15.95 -2.00 -24.02
CA PHE A 105 -17.16 -2.84 -24.12
C PHE A 105 -17.70 -3.01 -25.55
N GLN A 106 -17.78 -1.94 -26.34
CA GLN A 106 -18.27 -2.01 -27.71
C GLN A 106 -17.41 -2.90 -28.61
N GLN A 107 -16.12 -3.03 -28.34
CA GLN A 107 -15.16 -3.81 -29.12
C GLN A 107 -15.18 -5.31 -28.80
N LEU A 108 -15.97 -5.71 -27.79
CA LEU A 108 -16.10 -7.10 -27.38
C LEU A 108 -16.98 -7.88 -28.36
N THR A 109 -16.66 -9.16 -28.53
CA THR A 109 -17.52 -10.10 -29.23
C THR A 109 -18.83 -10.34 -28.48
N PRO A 110 -19.91 -10.81 -29.15
CA PRO A 110 -21.18 -11.11 -28.46
C PRO A 110 -21.03 -12.07 -27.27
N GLU A 111 -20.10 -13.02 -27.36
CA GLU A 111 -19.81 -13.98 -26.27
C GLU A 111 -19.29 -13.27 -25.02
N TYR A 112 -18.29 -12.40 -25.17
CA TYR A 112 -17.73 -11.66 -24.01
C TYR A 112 -18.68 -10.60 -23.47
N LYS A 113 -19.53 -9.99 -24.32
CA LYS A 113 -20.61 -9.12 -23.86
C LYS A 113 -21.62 -9.89 -22.99
N ARG A 114 -21.93 -11.12 -23.38
CA ARG A 114 -22.81 -11.98 -22.59
C ARG A 114 -22.18 -12.36 -21.26
N LYS A 115 -20.89 -12.76 -21.22
CA LYS A 115 -20.16 -13.02 -19.97
C LYS A 115 -20.20 -11.82 -19.01
N PHE A 116 -20.06 -10.61 -19.53
CA PHE A 116 -20.17 -9.38 -18.72
C PHE A 116 -21.59 -9.19 -18.18
N TRP A 117 -22.61 -9.31 -19.03
CA TRP A 117 -24.00 -9.14 -18.63
C TRP A 117 -24.50 -10.18 -17.61
N ASP A 118 -24.05 -11.42 -17.78
CA ASP A 118 -24.47 -12.56 -16.94
C ASP A 118 -23.70 -12.61 -15.61
N TYR A 119 -22.63 -11.82 -15.46
CA TYR A 119 -21.89 -11.78 -14.21
C TYR A 119 -22.80 -11.35 -13.06
N THR A 120 -22.75 -12.14 -11.97
CA THR A 120 -23.68 -12.03 -10.86
C THR A 120 -23.02 -11.40 -9.64
N LEU A 121 -23.66 -10.37 -9.09
CA LEU A 121 -23.29 -9.73 -7.83
C LEU A 121 -24.26 -10.12 -6.72
N VAL A 122 -23.73 -10.37 -5.52
CA VAL A 122 -24.57 -10.49 -4.32
C VAL A 122 -25.07 -9.11 -3.94
N VAL A 123 -26.37 -8.97 -3.74
CA VAL A 123 -27.02 -7.73 -3.29
C VAL A 123 -27.69 -7.99 -1.95
N ASP A 124 -27.44 -7.14 -0.99
CA ASP A 124 -28.09 -7.17 0.31
C ASP A 124 -29.00 -5.95 0.44
N PHE A 125 -30.33 -6.16 0.35
CA PHE A 125 -31.29 -5.10 0.55
C PHE A 125 -31.47 -4.81 2.03
N ILE A 126 -31.43 -3.52 2.36
CA ILE A 126 -31.65 -3.00 3.70
C ILE A 126 -33.00 -2.27 3.69
N ASP A 127 -34.01 -2.91 4.27
CA ASP A 127 -35.35 -2.33 4.34
C ASP A 127 -35.51 -1.41 5.57
N SER A 128 -36.25 -0.34 5.39
CA SER A 128 -36.68 0.66 6.39
C SER A 128 -35.60 1.07 7.38
N ILE A 129 -34.93 2.16 7.06
CA ILE A 129 -34.05 2.82 7.99
C ILE A 129 -34.60 4.24 8.19
N ASP A 130 -35.00 4.57 9.42
CA ASP A 130 -35.20 5.96 9.81
C ASP A 130 -33.89 6.70 9.57
N GLY A 131 -33.93 7.92 9.02
CA GLY A 131 -32.75 8.63 8.49
C GLY A 131 -31.50 8.67 9.38
N LYS A 132 -31.65 8.51 10.70
CA LYS A 132 -30.54 8.41 11.66
C LYS A 132 -29.79 7.07 11.65
N ASN A 133 -30.41 6.01 11.14
CA ASN A 133 -29.81 4.67 11.15
C ASN A 133 -29.04 4.36 9.86
N ILE A 134 -29.25 5.09 8.76
CA ILE A 134 -28.51 4.87 7.49
C ILE A 134 -27.03 5.17 7.67
N GLU A 135 -26.69 6.29 8.32
CA GLU A 135 -25.30 6.67 8.59
C GLU A 135 -24.59 5.63 9.47
N GLU A 136 -25.28 5.10 10.48
CA GLU A 136 -24.73 4.05 11.35
C GLU A 136 -24.50 2.73 10.58
N VAL A 137 -25.44 2.33 9.74
CA VAL A 137 -25.28 1.13 8.90
C VAL A 137 -24.15 1.33 7.89
N PHE A 138 -24.10 2.49 7.24
CA PHE A 138 -23.04 2.86 6.32
C PHE A 138 -21.67 2.79 7.00
N ASP A 139 -21.53 3.38 8.19
CA ASP A 139 -20.30 3.34 8.97
C ASP A 139 -19.91 1.90 9.36
N ARG A 140 -20.86 1.06 9.75
CA ARG A 140 -20.59 -0.34 10.12
C ARG A 140 -20.18 -1.18 8.91
N VAL A 141 -20.88 -1.04 7.78
CA VAL A 141 -20.56 -1.74 6.53
C VAL A 141 -19.17 -1.32 6.05
N ASN A 142 -18.87 -0.01 6.02
CA ASN A 142 -17.55 0.49 5.60
C ASN A 142 -16.43 0.16 6.59
N ARG A 143 -16.69 0.11 7.90
CA ARG A 143 -15.69 -0.32 8.89
C ARG A 143 -15.35 -1.81 8.76
N ASN A 144 -16.31 -2.62 8.36
CA ASN A 144 -16.10 -4.05 8.12
C ASN A 144 -15.46 -4.34 6.74
N ALA A 145 -15.66 -3.46 5.76
CA ALA A 145 -15.00 -3.47 4.46
C ALA A 145 -13.67 -2.68 4.53
N ARG A 146 -12.81 -2.97 5.52
CA ARG A 146 -11.46 -2.36 5.58
C ARG A 146 -10.72 -2.79 4.33
N ASN A 147 -10.36 -1.82 3.48
CA ASN A 147 -9.43 -2.06 2.39
C ASN A 147 -8.14 -2.66 2.94
N LEU A 148 -7.71 -3.76 2.37
CA LEU A 148 -6.40 -4.32 2.67
C LEU A 148 -5.32 -3.29 2.36
N LEU A 149 -4.35 -3.17 3.25
CA LEU A 149 -3.16 -2.37 2.94
C LEU A 149 -2.34 -3.05 1.84
N PRO A 150 -1.50 -2.30 1.10
CA PRO A 150 -0.67 -2.88 0.05
C PRO A 150 0.11 -4.12 0.50
N GLN A 151 0.65 -4.12 1.73
CA GLN A 151 1.38 -5.27 2.26
C GLN A 151 0.48 -6.48 2.55
N GLU A 152 -0.75 -6.27 3.01
CA GLU A 152 -1.73 -7.35 3.21
C GLU A 152 -2.14 -7.96 1.85
N LEU A 153 -2.19 -7.15 0.79
CA LEU A 153 -2.43 -7.63 -0.58
C LEU A 153 -1.23 -8.44 -1.11
N ARG A 154 0.01 -8.02 -0.82
CA ARG A 154 1.22 -8.77 -1.17
C ARG A 154 1.26 -10.12 -0.49
N HIS A 155 0.97 -10.17 0.80
CA HIS A 155 0.86 -11.42 1.55
C HIS A 155 -0.16 -12.40 0.94
N ALA A 156 -1.28 -11.88 0.42
CA ALA A 156 -2.29 -12.72 -0.24
C ALA A 156 -1.91 -13.15 -1.68
N ARG A 157 -1.01 -12.39 -2.35
CA ARG A 157 -0.65 -12.60 -3.75
C ARG A 157 0.61 -13.44 -3.93
N TYR A 158 1.62 -13.20 -3.11
CA TYR A 158 2.95 -13.82 -3.21
C TYR A 158 3.12 -14.85 -2.09
N ASN A 159 3.81 -15.93 -2.39
CA ASN A 159 4.14 -16.99 -1.41
C ASN A 159 5.58 -17.50 -1.57
N GLY A 160 6.42 -16.74 -2.29
CA GLY A 160 7.77 -17.11 -2.61
C GLY A 160 8.80 -16.68 -1.58
N TRP A 161 10.08 -16.64 -2.02
CA TRP A 161 11.20 -16.41 -1.13
C TRP A 161 11.13 -15.07 -0.40
N PHE A 162 10.95 -13.95 -1.13
CA PHE A 162 11.09 -12.63 -0.53
C PHE A 162 10.02 -12.30 0.51
N ILE A 163 8.75 -12.66 0.26
CA ILE A 163 7.68 -12.45 1.23
C ILE A 163 7.89 -13.28 2.48
N ASN A 164 8.17 -14.58 2.31
CA ASN A 164 8.39 -15.51 3.43
C ASN A 164 9.63 -15.14 4.26
N PHE A 165 10.71 -14.72 3.58
CA PHE A 165 11.93 -14.25 4.26
C PHE A 165 11.64 -12.98 5.08
N THR A 166 10.99 -12.00 4.48
CA THR A 166 10.70 -10.70 5.13
C THR A 166 9.79 -10.86 6.35
N GLU A 167 8.77 -11.72 6.26
CA GLU A 167 7.88 -12.00 7.38
C GLU A 167 8.64 -12.62 8.56
N LYS A 168 9.39 -13.68 8.31
CA LYS A 168 10.23 -14.34 9.34
C LYS A 168 11.28 -13.37 9.92
N GLU A 169 11.84 -12.52 9.07
CA GLU A 169 12.85 -11.55 9.47
C GLU A 169 12.27 -10.46 10.35
N SER A 170 11.08 -9.94 10.03
CA SER A 170 10.42 -8.85 10.79
C SER A 170 10.05 -9.23 12.22
N ASP A 171 9.96 -10.54 12.51
CA ASP A 171 9.65 -11.07 13.84
C ASP A 171 10.88 -11.22 14.75
N LYS A 172 12.09 -11.04 14.21
CA LYS A 172 13.32 -11.18 15.02
C LYS A 172 13.47 -10.05 16.03
N ASP A 173 14.04 -10.38 17.19
CA ASP A 173 14.27 -9.47 18.32
C ASP A 173 15.01 -8.20 17.94
N PHE A 174 15.91 -8.26 16.97
CA PHE A 174 16.62 -7.08 16.46
C PHE A 174 15.68 -5.92 16.13
N TRP A 175 14.62 -6.18 15.39
CA TRP A 175 13.65 -5.17 14.95
C TRP A 175 12.77 -4.66 16.09
N TRP A 176 12.44 -5.55 17.03
CA TRP A 176 11.67 -5.21 18.22
C TRP A 176 12.49 -4.35 19.19
N ASN A 177 13.77 -4.67 19.40
CA ASN A 177 14.66 -3.93 20.30
C ASN A 177 14.85 -2.48 19.82
N PHE A 178 14.96 -2.25 18.50
CA PHE A 178 15.03 -0.91 17.93
C PHE A 178 13.66 -0.27 17.67
N LYS A 179 12.56 -0.86 18.15
CA LYS A 179 11.19 -0.35 17.98
C LYS A 179 10.78 -0.14 16.52
N ILE A 180 11.39 -0.85 15.61
CA ILE A 180 11.02 -0.91 14.19
C ILE A 180 9.80 -1.82 14.03
N SER A 181 9.85 -3.01 14.61
CA SER A 181 8.68 -3.85 14.80
C SER A 181 7.97 -3.51 16.11
N THR A 182 6.64 -3.39 16.06
CA THR A 182 5.80 -3.09 17.23
C THR A 182 4.44 -3.79 17.09
N ARG A 183 3.79 -4.13 18.23
CA ARG A 183 2.46 -4.76 18.24
C ARG A 183 1.39 -3.96 17.51
N GLY A 184 1.48 -2.62 17.52
CA GLY A 184 0.52 -1.76 16.84
C GLY A 184 0.64 -1.83 15.31
N ARG A 185 1.86 -1.94 14.80
CA ARG A 185 2.17 -2.06 13.35
C ARG A 185 1.94 -3.46 12.84
N ASP A 186 2.16 -4.47 13.66
CA ASP A 186 2.03 -5.88 13.34
C ASP A 186 0.63 -6.23 12.84
N LYS A 187 -0.41 -5.73 13.51
CA LYS A 187 -1.83 -5.95 13.16
C LYS A 187 -2.21 -5.63 11.71
N ARG A 188 -1.41 -4.88 10.96
CA ARG A 188 -1.64 -4.47 9.57
C ARG A 188 -0.41 -4.71 8.71
N MET A 189 0.45 -5.65 9.10
CA MET A 189 1.70 -6.03 8.41
C MET A 189 2.64 -4.84 8.13
N LYS A 190 2.50 -3.73 8.86
CA LYS A 190 3.37 -2.54 8.69
C LYS A 190 4.80 -2.78 9.15
N ASN A 191 5.03 -3.77 10.04
CA ASN A 191 6.36 -4.23 10.39
C ASN A 191 7.01 -4.87 9.17
N VAL A 192 6.33 -5.84 8.56
CA VAL A 192 6.77 -6.54 7.34
C VAL A 192 7.05 -5.53 6.23
N GLN A 193 6.13 -4.59 6.00
CA GLN A 193 6.30 -3.56 4.98
C GLN A 193 7.58 -2.74 5.17
N PHE A 194 7.84 -2.23 6.38
CA PHE A 194 9.01 -1.40 6.59
C PHE A 194 10.30 -2.20 6.55
N VAL A 195 10.32 -3.41 7.11
CA VAL A 195 11.47 -4.31 6.99
C VAL A 195 11.74 -4.65 5.53
N SER A 196 10.71 -4.93 4.71
CA SER A 196 10.90 -5.16 3.27
C SER A 196 11.57 -3.99 2.56
N GLU A 197 11.20 -2.75 2.88
CA GLU A 197 11.84 -1.55 2.31
C GLU A 197 13.34 -1.48 2.64
N LEU A 198 13.75 -1.91 3.84
CA LEU A 198 15.16 -1.97 4.24
C LEU A 198 15.92 -3.10 3.51
N LEU A 199 15.28 -4.26 3.35
CA LEU A 199 15.85 -5.39 2.62
C LEU A 199 16.00 -5.09 1.12
N MET A 200 15.08 -4.35 0.54
CA MET A 200 15.16 -3.92 -0.86
C MET A 200 16.36 -3.01 -1.14
N ILE A 201 16.86 -2.24 -0.16
CA ILE A 201 18.10 -1.47 -0.32
C ILE A 201 19.30 -2.41 -0.52
N ILE A 202 19.29 -3.58 0.12
CA ILE A 202 20.36 -4.58 -0.07
C ILE A 202 20.26 -5.20 -1.47
N ILE A 203 19.04 -5.55 -1.90
CA ILE A 203 18.77 -6.18 -3.20
C ILE A 203 19.13 -5.25 -4.36
N GLU A 204 18.64 -4.02 -4.32
CA GLU A 204 18.82 -3.04 -5.40
C GLU A 204 20.18 -2.32 -5.31
N ASN A 205 20.89 -2.49 -4.20
CA ASN A 205 22.10 -1.69 -3.85
C ASN A 205 21.88 -0.19 -4.09
N ASN A 206 20.68 0.29 -3.81
CA ASN A 206 20.26 1.68 -3.97
C ASN A 206 19.11 2.00 -3.03
N ILE A 207 18.86 3.28 -2.79
CA ILE A 207 17.67 3.72 -2.11
C ILE A 207 16.45 3.60 -3.04
N ILE A 208 15.30 3.34 -2.46
CA ILE A 208 14.03 3.28 -3.18
C ILE A 208 13.03 4.29 -2.60
N GLY A 209 12.18 4.86 -3.44
CA GLY A 209 11.00 5.61 -3.02
C GLY A 209 9.88 4.67 -2.57
N PHE A 210 8.87 5.24 -1.92
CA PHE A 210 7.66 4.50 -1.54
C PHE A 210 6.69 4.38 -2.73
N ASP A 211 7.20 3.84 -3.84
CA ASP A 211 6.42 3.55 -5.04
C ASP A 211 5.88 2.12 -4.96
N GLN A 212 4.55 1.97 -4.91
CA GLN A 212 3.90 0.68 -4.74
C GLN A 212 4.11 -0.23 -5.94
N ASP A 213 4.15 0.30 -7.15
CA ASP A 213 4.34 -0.49 -8.37
C ASP A 213 5.77 -1.02 -8.46
N HIS A 214 6.76 -0.22 -8.07
CA HIS A 214 8.15 -0.67 -7.97
C HIS A 214 8.32 -1.73 -6.87
N ILE A 215 7.75 -1.52 -5.69
CA ILE A 215 7.76 -2.50 -4.60
C ILE A 215 7.10 -3.81 -5.06
N ASP A 216 5.94 -3.77 -5.72
CA ASP A 216 5.27 -4.96 -6.25
C ASP A 216 6.14 -5.70 -7.28
N SER A 217 6.89 -4.99 -8.12
CA SER A 217 7.80 -5.60 -9.10
C SER A 217 8.95 -6.37 -8.44
N ILE A 218 9.47 -5.87 -7.31
CA ILE A 218 10.50 -6.57 -6.53
C ILE A 218 9.92 -7.85 -5.92
N TYR A 219 8.73 -7.78 -5.30
CA TYR A 219 8.07 -8.98 -4.78
C TYR A 219 7.85 -10.04 -5.87
N ALA A 220 7.40 -9.63 -7.05
CA ALA A 220 7.19 -10.54 -8.18
C ALA A 220 8.51 -11.15 -8.70
N LYS A 221 9.58 -10.35 -8.82
CA LYS A 221 10.88 -10.80 -9.31
C LYS A 221 11.53 -11.83 -8.37
N TYR A 222 11.34 -11.67 -7.07
CA TYR A 222 11.97 -12.52 -6.03
C TYR A 222 10.96 -13.50 -5.39
N ASP A 223 9.91 -13.90 -6.13
CA ASP A 223 8.92 -14.86 -5.65
C ASP A 223 9.41 -16.31 -5.82
N ASP A 224 10.05 -16.64 -6.95
CA ASP A 224 10.58 -17.99 -7.23
C ASP A 224 12.06 -18.09 -6.86
N GLU A 225 12.36 -18.87 -5.79
CA GLU A 225 13.72 -19.07 -5.29
C GLU A 225 14.56 -19.96 -6.22
N GLU A 226 13.95 -20.93 -6.90
CA GLU A 226 14.66 -21.83 -7.81
C GLU A 226 15.13 -21.06 -9.04
N GLU A 227 14.27 -20.23 -9.64
CA GLU A 227 14.61 -19.37 -10.77
C GLU A 227 15.71 -18.36 -10.41
N LEU A 228 15.67 -17.78 -9.21
CA LEU A 228 16.68 -16.84 -8.72
C LEU A 228 18.07 -17.47 -8.61
N ASN A 229 18.14 -18.67 -8.04
CA ASN A 229 19.42 -19.36 -7.86
C ASN A 229 19.99 -19.89 -9.19
N GLU A 230 19.13 -20.34 -10.11
CA GLU A 230 19.55 -20.83 -11.44
C GLU A 230 20.04 -19.69 -12.34
N SER A 231 19.49 -18.48 -12.25
CA SER A 231 19.90 -17.33 -13.04
C SER A 231 21.33 -16.86 -12.72
N GLY A 232 21.82 -17.15 -11.51
CA GLY A 232 23.11 -16.64 -11.01
C GLY A 232 23.18 -15.13 -10.81
N GLU A 233 22.07 -14.42 -10.98
CA GLU A 233 21.98 -12.96 -10.80
C GLU A 233 21.81 -12.55 -9.33
N PHE A 234 21.37 -13.46 -8.48
CA PHE A 234 21.11 -13.21 -7.06
C PHE A 234 21.47 -14.43 -6.20
N SER A 235 22.15 -14.19 -5.09
CA SER A 235 22.50 -15.20 -4.10
C SER A 235 21.80 -14.93 -2.78
N THR A 236 20.94 -15.83 -2.35
CA THR A 236 20.26 -15.75 -1.05
C THR A 236 21.25 -15.82 0.11
N GLU A 237 22.39 -16.51 -0.05
CA GLU A 237 23.46 -16.61 0.94
C GLU A 237 24.25 -15.31 1.08
N GLU A 238 24.64 -14.68 -0.03
CA GLU A 238 25.31 -13.37 -0.03
C GLU A 238 24.40 -12.28 0.56
N PHE A 239 23.11 -12.30 0.19
CA PHE A 239 22.12 -11.43 0.77
C PHE A 239 21.99 -11.58 2.30
N ALA A 240 21.91 -12.82 2.79
CA ALA A 240 21.81 -13.09 4.21
C ALA A 240 23.09 -12.66 4.97
N THR A 241 24.26 -12.86 4.38
CA THR A 241 25.55 -12.40 4.91
C THR A 241 25.54 -10.87 5.04
N ARG A 242 25.20 -10.18 3.96
CA ARG A 242 25.15 -8.70 3.96
C ARG A 242 24.15 -8.13 4.97
N LEU A 243 22.98 -8.76 5.09
CA LEU A 243 21.98 -8.41 6.09
C LEU A 243 22.56 -8.52 7.52
N ASN A 244 23.27 -9.60 7.80
CA ASN A 244 23.88 -9.81 9.10
C ASN A 244 25.04 -8.82 9.39
N ASP A 245 25.81 -8.45 8.38
CA ASP A 245 26.87 -7.45 8.51
C ASP A 245 26.30 -6.10 8.92
N ILE A 246 25.22 -5.62 8.26
CA ILE A 246 24.56 -4.37 8.60
C ILE A 246 24.01 -4.41 10.03
N LYS A 247 23.36 -5.50 10.42
CA LYS A 247 22.85 -5.67 11.78
C LYS A 247 23.95 -5.66 12.82
N THR A 248 25.07 -6.35 12.54
CA THR A 248 26.23 -6.39 13.43
C THR A 248 26.84 -5.02 13.57
N PHE A 249 26.93 -4.24 12.48
CA PHE A 249 27.42 -2.87 12.51
C PHE A 249 26.53 -1.97 13.40
N LEU A 250 25.20 -2.05 13.23
CA LEU A 250 24.25 -1.29 14.06
C LEU A 250 24.31 -1.68 15.54
N LEU A 251 24.44 -2.97 15.84
CA LEU A 251 24.62 -3.43 17.22
C LEU A 251 25.95 -2.95 17.82
N GLY A 252 27.00 -2.88 17.00
CA GLY A 252 28.28 -2.29 17.40
C GLY A 252 28.18 -0.80 17.70
N MET A 253 27.49 -0.02 16.86
CA MET A 253 27.20 1.39 17.14
C MET A 253 26.41 1.57 18.44
N GLU A 254 25.38 0.72 18.63
CA GLU A 254 24.56 0.75 19.84
C GLU A 254 25.39 0.44 21.09
N ALA A 255 26.25 -0.57 21.05
CA ALA A 255 27.14 -0.92 22.15
C ALA A 255 28.17 0.19 22.46
N HIS A 256 28.59 0.97 21.45
CA HIS A 256 29.57 2.02 21.61
C HIS A 256 29.02 3.24 22.38
N ASN A 257 27.83 3.76 21.97
CA ASN A 257 27.31 5.00 22.53
C ASN A 257 25.78 5.13 22.54
N SER A 258 25.05 4.04 22.34
CA SER A 258 23.59 4.00 22.24
C SER A 258 22.99 4.94 21.17
N SER A 259 23.76 5.29 20.14
CA SER A 259 23.34 6.26 19.13
C SER A 259 22.16 5.77 18.29
N VAL A 260 22.05 4.47 18.05
CA VAL A 260 20.92 3.90 17.31
C VAL A 260 19.63 4.05 18.12
N THR A 261 19.65 3.68 19.40
CA THR A 261 18.47 3.85 20.29
C THR A 261 18.10 5.32 20.46
N ASN A 262 19.05 6.21 20.61
CA ASN A 262 18.81 7.63 20.91
C ASN A 262 18.25 8.40 19.70
N TYR A 263 18.62 8.03 18.46
CA TYR A 263 18.33 8.86 17.28
C TYR A 263 17.61 8.13 16.14
N ALA A 264 17.70 6.81 16.05
CA ALA A 264 17.11 6.03 14.96
C ALA A 264 15.95 5.13 15.42
N ALA A 265 16.03 4.53 16.61
CA ALA A 265 15.01 3.60 17.10
C ALA A 265 13.62 4.25 17.17
N GLY A 266 12.61 3.55 16.65
CA GLY A 266 11.24 4.03 16.59
C GLY A 266 10.98 5.11 15.52
N SER A 267 12.02 5.60 14.84
CA SER A 267 11.91 6.57 13.74
C SER A 267 12.23 5.88 12.39
N ASN A 268 11.20 5.59 11.60
CA ASN A 268 11.40 4.96 10.29
C ASN A 268 12.34 5.76 9.39
N ASN A 269 12.24 7.10 9.39
CA ASN A 269 13.05 7.96 8.54
C ASN A 269 14.53 7.88 8.88
N ASN A 270 14.86 8.04 10.17
CA ASN A 270 16.23 8.02 10.63
C ASN A 270 16.83 6.63 10.50
N PHE A 271 16.06 5.58 10.84
CA PHE A 271 16.52 4.20 10.72
C PHE A 271 16.76 3.81 9.25
N TYR A 272 15.84 4.18 8.34
CA TYR A 272 15.99 3.98 6.90
C TYR A 272 17.27 4.65 6.38
N THR A 273 17.51 5.91 6.76
CA THR A 273 18.67 6.67 6.29
C THR A 273 19.98 6.10 6.83
N LEU A 274 20.03 5.71 8.12
CA LEU A 274 21.21 5.08 8.71
C LEU A 274 21.48 3.70 8.09
N TRP A 275 20.44 2.89 7.86
CA TRP A 275 20.53 1.61 7.17
C TRP A 275 21.09 1.75 5.76
N ALA A 276 20.51 2.69 4.99
CA ALA A 276 20.98 3.00 3.63
C ALA A 276 22.43 3.49 3.62
N TYR A 277 22.82 4.33 4.59
CA TYR A 277 24.20 4.78 4.73
C TYR A 277 25.16 3.59 4.92
N ILE A 278 24.86 2.67 5.83
CA ILE A 278 25.72 1.51 6.10
C ILE A 278 25.79 0.59 4.87
N GLN A 279 24.65 0.36 4.20
CA GLN A 279 24.63 -0.49 3.00
C GLN A 279 25.45 0.11 1.86
N LEU A 280 25.28 1.38 1.57
CA LEU A 280 25.81 1.98 0.34
C LEU A 280 27.23 2.54 0.50
N ASN A 281 27.65 2.94 1.70
CA ASN A 281 28.97 3.49 1.95
C ASN A 281 29.94 2.47 2.59
N ASN A 282 29.41 1.35 3.08
CA ASN A 282 30.19 0.26 3.68
C ASN A 282 31.25 0.74 4.69
N PRO A 283 30.86 1.54 5.72
CA PRO A 283 31.81 2.06 6.70
C PRO A 283 32.49 0.91 7.47
N THR A 284 33.78 1.07 7.81
CA THR A 284 34.57 0.04 8.51
C THR A 284 34.78 0.35 9.98
N ASP A 285 34.82 1.63 10.36
CA ASP A 285 35.03 2.07 11.75
C ASP A 285 33.68 2.31 12.45
N ILE A 286 33.26 1.32 13.23
CA ILE A 286 32.01 1.36 13.99
C ILE A 286 32.01 2.49 15.02
N GLY A 287 33.11 2.64 15.76
CA GLY A 287 33.23 3.62 16.84
C GLY A 287 33.15 5.05 16.32
N GLN A 288 33.97 5.35 15.29
CA GLN A 288 33.97 6.68 14.66
C GLN A 288 32.60 7.01 14.05
N THR A 289 31.97 6.04 13.35
CA THR A 289 30.64 6.21 12.77
C THR A 289 29.60 6.48 13.84
N ALA A 290 29.62 5.76 14.95
CA ALA A 290 28.68 5.96 16.06
C ALA A 290 28.81 7.37 16.67
N VAL A 291 30.04 7.85 16.89
CA VAL A 291 30.29 9.20 17.43
C VAL A 291 29.78 10.27 16.47
N ARG A 292 30.23 10.24 15.21
CA ARG A 292 29.83 11.24 14.21
C ARG A 292 28.32 11.24 13.95
N TYR A 293 27.69 10.06 13.90
CA TYR A 293 26.24 9.96 13.78
C TYR A 293 25.52 10.61 14.96
N ALA A 294 25.96 10.36 16.19
CA ALA A 294 25.36 10.97 17.37
C ALA A 294 25.51 12.50 17.36
N GLU A 295 26.70 13.02 17.03
CA GLU A 295 26.96 14.46 16.92
C GLU A 295 26.09 15.13 15.86
N PHE A 296 25.98 14.52 14.69
CA PHE A 296 25.14 15.01 13.59
C PHE A 296 23.67 15.04 13.98
N MET A 297 23.15 13.94 14.52
CA MET A 297 21.74 13.83 14.90
C MET A 297 21.36 14.73 16.08
N GLU A 298 22.29 15.00 17.00
CA GLU A 298 22.07 15.98 18.07
C GLU A 298 21.92 17.40 17.50
N LYS A 299 22.70 17.78 16.49
CA LYS A 299 22.53 19.05 15.77
C LYS A 299 21.19 19.09 15.03
N VAL A 300 20.80 18.01 14.35
CA VAL A 300 19.49 17.89 13.67
C VAL A 300 18.33 18.09 14.65
N LYS A 301 18.41 17.50 15.84
CA LYS A 301 17.39 17.63 16.89
C LYS A 301 17.24 19.07 17.37
N LYS A 302 18.35 19.82 17.43
CA LYS A 302 18.41 21.20 17.95
C LYS A 302 18.18 22.28 16.87
N VAL A 303 17.95 21.94 15.60
CA VAL A 303 17.83 22.93 14.49
C VAL A 303 16.89 24.08 14.83
N LYS A 304 15.71 23.81 15.39
CA LYS A 304 14.74 24.85 15.74
C LYS A 304 15.22 25.79 16.82
N GLU A 305 15.95 25.28 17.80
CA GLU A 305 16.55 26.07 18.90
C GLU A 305 17.66 26.95 18.35
N LEU A 306 18.59 26.36 17.59
CA LEU A 306 19.70 27.08 16.96
C LEU A 306 19.22 28.19 16.02
N GLN A 307 18.15 27.94 15.24
CA GLN A 307 17.56 28.96 14.37
C GLN A 307 16.91 30.11 15.17
N ALA A 308 16.26 29.79 16.29
CA ALA A 308 15.66 30.80 17.17
C ALA A 308 16.73 31.70 17.83
N GLU A 309 17.92 31.15 18.09
CA GLU A 309 19.09 31.86 18.66
C GLU A 309 19.93 32.57 17.58
N ALA A 310 19.52 32.52 16.31
CA ALA A 310 20.30 33.03 15.16
C ALA A 310 21.72 32.42 15.07
N THR A 311 21.90 31.20 15.59
CA THR A 311 23.17 30.46 15.51
C THR A 311 23.30 29.81 14.13
N PRO A 312 24.43 29.94 13.44
CA PRO A 312 24.67 29.29 12.15
C PRO A 312 24.55 27.77 12.26
N VAL A 313 23.77 27.16 11.36
CA VAL A 313 23.60 25.70 11.27
C VAL A 313 24.22 25.20 9.97
N GLU A 314 24.94 24.10 10.03
CA GLU A 314 25.55 23.47 8.86
C GLU A 314 24.51 23.10 7.79
N GLU A 315 24.85 23.28 6.52
CA GLU A 315 23.93 23.02 5.41
C GLU A 315 23.41 21.57 5.39
N SER A 316 24.28 20.58 5.62
CA SER A 316 23.90 19.17 5.69
C SER A 316 22.86 18.90 6.78
N VAL A 317 22.98 19.55 7.94
CA VAL A 317 22.02 19.45 9.05
C VAL A 317 20.66 20.04 8.65
N LEU A 318 20.65 21.19 7.98
CA LEU A 318 19.43 21.84 7.49
C LEU A 318 18.74 21.01 6.40
N VAL A 319 19.51 20.45 5.47
CA VAL A 319 19.00 19.56 4.40
C VAL A 319 18.37 18.31 5.01
N TYR A 320 19.05 17.67 5.95
CA TYR A 320 18.50 16.49 6.64
C TYR A 320 17.20 16.82 7.37
N PHE A 321 17.20 17.90 8.15
CA PHE A 321 16.04 18.34 8.93
C PHE A 321 14.82 18.66 8.03
N SER A 322 15.02 19.45 6.97
CA SER A 322 13.94 19.86 6.07
C SER A 322 13.30 18.66 5.32
N ASN A 323 14.13 17.66 4.96
CA ASN A 323 13.65 16.44 4.31
C ASN A 323 13.13 15.37 5.30
N SER A 324 13.12 15.66 6.62
CA SER A 324 12.54 14.79 7.65
C SER A 324 11.10 15.15 8.00
N THR A 325 10.47 16.09 7.28
CA THR A 325 9.09 16.53 7.44
C THR A 325 8.32 16.41 6.12
N GLY A 326 7.00 16.25 6.16
CA GLY A 326 6.15 16.12 4.96
C GLY A 326 6.20 14.74 4.33
N ALA A 327 6.42 14.66 3.02
CA ALA A 327 6.41 13.41 2.23
C ALA A 327 7.72 12.59 2.40
N VAL A 328 8.07 12.28 3.62
CA VAL A 328 9.37 11.72 4.07
C VAL A 328 9.79 10.39 3.44
N THR A 329 8.86 9.69 2.77
CA THR A 329 9.10 8.39 2.13
C THR A 329 9.36 8.47 0.63
N ASP A 330 9.23 9.67 0.02
CA ASP A 330 9.51 9.86 -1.38
C ASP A 330 11.02 9.73 -1.66
N PHE A 331 11.36 9.29 -2.87
CA PHE A 331 12.75 9.09 -3.29
C PHE A 331 13.63 10.33 -3.03
N THR A 332 13.16 11.50 -3.43
CA THR A 332 13.92 12.76 -3.29
C THR A 332 14.28 13.06 -1.84
N GLN A 333 13.32 12.94 -0.91
CA GLN A 333 13.55 13.19 0.51
C GLN A 333 14.48 12.14 1.13
N ARG A 334 14.32 10.86 0.77
CA ARG A 334 15.23 9.78 1.19
C ARG A 334 16.66 10.04 0.70
N ASN A 335 16.80 10.41 -0.57
CA ASN A 335 18.11 10.70 -1.18
C ASN A 335 18.78 11.92 -0.54
N ASN A 336 18.05 13.01 -0.35
CA ASN A 336 18.61 14.22 0.28
C ASN A 336 19.09 13.95 1.72
N ARG A 337 18.33 13.18 2.52
CA ARG A 337 18.78 12.77 3.85
C ARG A 337 20.05 11.90 3.80
N LEU A 338 20.10 10.97 2.85
CA LEU A 338 21.28 10.11 2.69
C LEU A 338 22.52 10.92 2.32
N ILE A 339 22.40 11.82 1.33
CA ILE A 339 23.52 12.71 0.93
C ILE A 339 24.00 13.54 2.12
N ALA A 340 23.06 14.18 2.84
CA ALA A 340 23.39 15.01 4.00
C ALA A 340 24.11 14.21 5.10
N LEU A 341 23.66 12.98 5.37
CA LEU A 341 24.30 12.10 6.34
C LEU A 341 25.69 11.66 5.86
N THR A 342 25.83 11.27 4.58
CA THR A 342 27.10 10.82 4.00
C THR A 342 28.18 11.93 4.00
N GLN A 343 27.78 13.20 3.83
CA GLN A 343 28.72 14.34 3.89
C GLN A 343 29.20 14.62 5.32
N SER A 344 28.50 14.13 6.32
CA SER A 344 28.78 14.43 7.73
C SER A 344 29.46 13.28 8.48
N LEU A 345 29.37 12.05 8.00
CA LEU A 345 29.99 10.84 8.57
C LEU A 345 31.25 10.44 7.85
#